data_a542fd251b7161916ef2393971e3b149
#
_entry.id   a542fd251b7161916ef2393971e3b149
#
_cell.length_a   1.000
_cell.length_b   1.000
_cell.length_c   1.000
_cell.angle_alpha   90.00
_cell.angle_beta   90.00
_cell.angle_gamma   90.00
#
_symmetry.space_group_name_H-M   'P 1'
#
loop_
_entity.id
_entity.type
_entity.pdbx_description
1 polymer ?
#
loop_
_entity_poly.entity_id
_entity_poly.type
_entity_poly.pdbx_seq_one_letter_code
_entity_poly.pdbx_strand_id
1 'polypeptide(L)'
;MTQDPDVLDTWFSSALWAMSPLGWGNNGKLSELYNESDMEDFYPNSLLITGFDIMFFWVARMMMMGEHFNKGQLPFKDIYMHALVRDETGAKMSKSKGNVIDPLDMVEEHSADIIRFTLAYLAVQGRDIKLGAKNLDQFRNFTNKLYNATNYLQLNVDTFKDLGEIEVKTPLGRYMQSRLAVAVEEIRETLETYKFNESARILYNFVWNEFCDWGIEYSKADRESIAELGAIFKETLKMVSPFMPFISDHLYHKLSGTTLEEGDSLMVMNFPKEIKRDLEAENMFALIEEAITALRRAKVIIDMGNSKIDKAYIKLDSQIDTEMAKPFIQKLAKVIEIEFVDAKVENSITDVSDNLEVYLPTAEIDMQPIITKLTRQKEKLEKEIQKLNGMLNNERFVANAPEAVIAENKQALEDAENKIAKVSAELSSFNA
;
A
#
# COMPACT_ATOMS: atom_id res chain seq x y z
N MET A 1 -17.35 -61.88 14.63
CA MET A 1 -16.98 -61.15 13.43
C MET A 1 -15.47 -61.06 13.36
N THR A 2 -14.88 -61.43 12.26
CA THR A 2 -13.46 -61.28 12.00
C THR A 2 -13.22 -59.93 11.40
N GLN A 3 -12.22 -59.18 11.87
CA GLN A 3 -11.85 -57.87 11.30
C GLN A 3 -11.34 -58.13 9.88
N ASP A 4 -11.77 -57.26 8.94
CA ASP A 4 -11.26 -57.25 7.58
C ASP A 4 -9.76 -56.92 7.62
N PRO A 5 -8.87 -57.67 6.93
CA PRO A 5 -7.44 -57.37 6.91
C PRO A 5 -7.07 -56.16 6.07
N ASP A 6 -7.97 -55.72 5.18
CA ASP A 6 -7.75 -54.55 4.35
C ASP A 6 -8.03 -53.24 5.09
N VAL A 7 -7.40 -52.15 4.67
CA VAL A 7 -7.62 -50.81 5.16
C VAL A 7 -8.53 -50.03 4.18
N LEU A 8 -9.34 -49.13 4.71
CA LEU A 8 -10.15 -48.26 3.89
C LEU A 8 -9.26 -47.28 3.10
N ASP A 9 -9.75 -46.90 1.92
CA ASP A 9 -9.10 -45.90 1.10
C ASP A 9 -8.90 -44.58 1.87
N THR A 10 -7.80 -43.89 1.59
CA THR A 10 -7.46 -42.58 2.17
C THR A 10 -8.58 -41.57 1.96
N TRP A 11 -9.37 -41.73 0.90
CA TRP A 11 -10.53 -40.89 0.62
C TRP A 11 -11.64 -41.01 1.67
N PHE A 12 -11.77 -42.16 2.29
CA PHE A 12 -12.73 -42.36 3.36
C PHE A 12 -12.30 -41.60 4.62
N SER A 13 -11.06 -41.74 5.05
CA SER A 13 -10.54 -41.02 6.22
C SER A 13 -10.52 -39.50 6.01
N SER A 14 -10.14 -39.02 4.81
CA SER A 14 -10.14 -37.59 4.47
C SER A 14 -11.56 -36.99 4.42
N ALA A 15 -12.58 -37.78 4.08
CA ALA A 15 -13.96 -37.34 4.09
C ALA A 15 -14.54 -37.12 5.51
N LEU A 16 -13.89 -37.73 6.51
CA LEU A 16 -14.28 -37.60 7.93
C LEU A 16 -13.49 -36.48 8.65
N TRP A 17 -12.57 -35.79 7.96
CA TRP A 17 -11.67 -34.82 8.58
C TRP A 17 -12.37 -33.74 9.39
N ALA A 18 -13.55 -33.24 8.94
CA ALA A 18 -14.28 -32.17 9.63
C ALA A 18 -14.79 -32.57 11.03
N MET A 19 -14.87 -33.85 11.34
CA MET A 19 -15.45 -34.36 12.59
C MET A 19 -14.52 -35.30 13.35
N SER A 20 -13.65 -36.06 12.65
CA SER A 20 -12.78 -37.04 13.33
C SER A 20 -11.76 -36.41 14.28
N PRO A 21 -11.15 -35.23 14.00
CA PRO A 21 -10.28 -34.54 14.95
C PRO A 21 -11.00 -34.00 16.17
N LEU A 22 -12.33 -33.88 16.11
CA LEU A 22 -13.19 -33.47 17.23
C LEU A 22 -13.67 -34.66 18.09
N GLY A 23 -13.08 -35.84 17.89
CA GLY A 23 -13.42 -37.04 18.65
C GLY A 23 -14.68 -37.79 18.20
N TRP A 24 -15.25 -37.46 17.01
CA TRP A 24 -16.41 -38.16 16.49
C TRP A 24 -16.20 -39.69 16.40
N GLY A 25 -17.14 -40.46 16.92
CA GLY A 25 -17.06 -41.93 16.92
C GLY A 25 -16.13 -42.54 17.97
N ASN A 26 -15.50 -41.75 18.83
CA ASN A 26 -14.54 -42.17 19.82
C ASN A 26 -15.19 -43.08 20.92
N ASN A 27 -16.46 -42.91 21.24
CA ASN A 27 -17.15 -43.68 22.27
C ASN A 27 -16.40 -43.80 23.60
N GLY A 28 -15.70 -42.74 24.03
CA GLY A 28 -14.92 -42.69 25.29
C GLY A 28 -13.60 -43.44 25.30
N LYS A 29 -13.16 -44.06 24.20
CA LYS A 29 -11.92 -44.85 24.14
C LYS A 29 -10.64 -44.01 24.13
N LEU A 30 -10.73 -42.76 23.75
CA LEU A 30 -9.60 -41.82 23.65
C LEU A 30 -9.90 -40.51 24.42
N SER A 31 -10.56 -40.66 25.59
CA SER A 31 -10.99 -39.51 26.42
C SER A 31 -9.82 -38.63 26.90
N GLU A 32 -8.59 -39.17 26.90
CA GLU A 32 -7.38 -38.38 27.21
C GLU A 32 -6.95 -37.43 26.07
N LEU A 33 -7.41 -37.67 24.84
CA LEU A 33 -7.04 -36.90 23.65
C LEU A 33 -8.10 -35.93 23.17
N TYR A 34 -9.36 -36.12 23.57
CA TYR A 34 -10.50 -35.35 23.10
C TYR A 34 -11.38 -34.88 24.26
N ASN A 35 -11.83 -33.63 24.17
CA ASN A 35 -12.86 -33.12 25.04
C ASN A 35 -14.24 -33.59 24.50
N GLU A 36 -15.13 -34.07 25.39
CA GLU A 36 -16.46 -34.53 24.97
C GLU A 36 -17.31 -33.41 24.35
N SER A 37 -17.06 -32.15 24.70
CA SER A 37 -17.76 -30.98 24.15
C SER A 37 -17.24 -30.53 22.78
N ASP A 38 -16.07 -30.97 22.30
CA ASP A 38 -15.45 -30.45 21.09
C ASP A 38 -16.34 -30.57 19.85
N MET A 39 -17.12 -31.68 19.73
CA MET A 39 -18.11 -31.82 18.66
C MET A 39 -19.27 -30.83 18.76
N GLU A 40 -19.68 -30.45 19.96
CA GLU A 40 -20.78 -29.47 20.18
C GLU A 40 -20.28 -28.04 19.95
N ASP A 41 -19.04 -27.75 20.35
CA ASP A 41 -18.46 -26.44 20.28
C ASP A 41 -17.93 -26.07 18.87
N PHE A 42 -17.34 -27.04 18.15
CA PHE A 42 -16.60 -26.79 16.90
C PHE A 42 -17.19 -27.42 15.64
N TYR A 43 -18.29 -28.15 15.71
CA TYR A 43 -19.01 -28.62 14.54
C TYR A 43 -20.40 -27.98 14.44
N PRO A 44 -20.75 -27.32 13.30
CA PRO A 44 -19.98 -27.12 12.08
C PRO A 44 -18.76 -26.23 12.28
N ASN A 45 -17.68 -26.51 11.55
CA ASN A 45 -16.52 -25.62 11.53
C ASN A 45 -16.92 -24.28 10.91
N SER A 46 -16.33 -23.20 11.42
CA SER A 46 -16.63 -21.83 10.97
C SER A 46 -16.22 -21.60 9.53
N LEU A 47 -15.03 -22.10 9.13
CA LEU A 47 -14.44 -21.86 7.83
C LEU A 47 -13.54 -23.02 7.40
N LEU A 48 -13.70 -23.47 6.16
CA LEU A 48 -12.74 -24.34 5.47
C LEU A 48 -11.94 -23.50 4.47
N ILE A 49 -10.60 -23.56 4.54
CA ILE A 49 -9.72 -22.94 3.54
C ILE A 49 -9.07 -24.04 2.71
N THR A 50 -9.24 -24.01 1.38
CA THR A 50 -8.77 -25.07 0.48
C THR A 50 -8.47 -24.56 -0.92
N GLY A 51 -7.70 -25.34 -1.70
CA GLY A 51 -7.53 -25.10 -3.14
C GLY A 51 -8.79 -25.47 -3.92
N PHE A 52 -9.07 -24.76 -5.00
CA PHE A 52 -10.20 -25.02 -5.88
C PHE A 52 -10.09 -26.38 -6.59
N ASP A 53 -8.86 -26.87 -6.78
CA ASP A 53 -8.56 -28.11 -7.49
C ASP A 53 -8.98 -29.39 -6.75
N ILE A 54 -9.18 -29.30 -5.42
CA ILE A 54 -9.64 -30.45 -4.58
C ILE A 54 -11.08 -30.30 -4.09
N MET A 55 -11.87 -29.41 -4.67
CA MET A 55 -13.27 -29.22 -4.26
C MET A 55 -14.07 -30.51 -4.36
N PHE A 56 -14.01 -31.23 -5.49
CA PHE A 56 -14.74 -32.49 -5.65
C PHE A 56 -14.08 -33.66 -4.90
N PHE A 57 -12.75 -33.67 -4.85
CA PHE A 57 -12.01 -34.80 -4.30
C PHE A 57 -11.93 -34.79 -2.78
N TRP A 58 -12.18 -33.65 -2.15
CA TRP A 58 -12.10 -33.48 -0.72
C TRP A 58 -13.33 -32.80 -0.14
N VAL A 59 -13.66 -31.58 -0.54
CA VAL A 59 -14.76 -30.79 0.05
C VAL A 59 -16.10 -31.47 -0.10
N ALA A 60 -16.46 -31.85 -1.32
CA ALA A 60 -17.75 -32.49 -1.60
C ALA A 60 -17.92 -33.80 -0.80
N ARG A 61 -16.84 -34.55 -0.57
CA ARG A 61 -16.88 -35.78 0.24
C ARG A 61 -17.09 -35.50 1.71
N MET A 62 -16.41 -34.49 2.26
CA MET A 62 -16.66 -34.05 3.64
C MET A 62 -18.09 -33.58 3.83
N MET A 63 -18.65 -32.87 2.85
CA MET A 63 -20.06 -32.44 2.90
C MET A 63 -21.01 -33.63 2.90
N MET A 64 -20.84 -34.60 2.00
CA MET A 64 -21.70 -35.78 1.93
C MET A 64 -21.59 -36.63 3.19
N MET A 65 -20.39 -36.87 3.71
CA MET A 65 -20.21 -37.67 4.94
C MET A 65 -20.67 -36.91 6.17
N GLY A 66 -20.41 -35.62 6.25
CA GLY A 66 -20.86 -34.75 7.34
C GLY A 66 -22.37 -34.71 7.42
N GLU A 67 -23.07 -34.48 6.32
CA GLU A 67 -24.52 -34.50 6.25
C GLU A 67 -25.08 -35.85 6.65
N HIS A 68 -24.53 -36.95 6.11
CA HIS A 68 -25.00 -38.29 6.39
C HIS A 68 -24.87 -38.67 7.86
N PHE A 69 -23.73 -38.41 8.49
CA PHE A 69 -23.44 -38.85 9.86
C PHE A 69 -23.92 -37.88 10.94
N ASN A 70 -24.14 -36.60 10.62
CA ASN A 70 -24.54 -35.57 11.59
C ASN A 70 -25.95 -35.03 11.33
N LYS A 71 -26.89 -35.90 11.07
CA LYS A 71 -28.34 -35.60 11.01
C LYS A 71 -28.71 -34.49 10.01
N GLY A 72 -28.03 -34.45 8.88
CA GLY A 72 -28.24 -33.43 7.84
C GLY A 72 -27.53 -32.11 8.05
N GLN A 73 -26.64 -32.02 9.04
CA GLN A 73 -25.86 -30.83 9.29
C GLN A 73 -24.58 -30.79 8.43
N LEU A 74 -24.40 -29.71 7.65
CA LEU A 74 -23.20 -29.52 6.86
C LEU A 74 -21.97 -29.24 7.75
N PRO A 75 -20.76 -29.67 7.34
CA PRO A 75 -19.57 -29.58 8.18
C PRO A 75 -18.94 -28.17 8.24
N PHE A 76 -19.29 -27.26 7.32
CA PHE A 76 -18.71 -25.93 7.24
C PHE A 76 -19.80 -24.89 7.01
N LYS A 77 -19.66 -23.71 7.62
CA LYS A 77 -20.48 -22.53 7.31
C LYS A 77 -20.03 -21.88 6.02
N ASP A 78 -18.70 -21.65 5.90
CA ASP A 78 -18.08 -21.00 4.77
C ASP A 78 -16.94 -21.85 4.20
N ILE A 79 -16.70 -21.72 2.91
CA ILE A 79 -15.57 -22.35 2.22
C ILE A 79 -14.83 -21.28 1.45
N TYR A 80 -13.59 -21.01 1.85
CA TYR A 80 -12.71 -20.09 1.15
C TYR A 80 -11.77 -20.86 0.22
N MET A 81 -11.87 -20.56 -1.08
CA MET A 81 -11.00 -21.15 -2.09
C MET A 81 -9.81 -20.23 -2.35
N HIS A 82 -8.64 -20.66 -1.86
CA HIS A 82 -7.42 -19.89 -2.04
C HIS A 82 -6.80 -20.06 -3.44
N ALA A 83 -5.99 -19.07 -3.84
CA ALA A 83 -5.19 -19.13 -5.05
C ALA A 83 -4.04 -20.16 -4.93
N LEU A 84 -3.62 -20.74 -6.06
CA LEU A 84 -2.45 -21.60 -6.12
C LEU A 84 -1.20 -20.76 -6.37
N VAL A 85 -0.11 -21.12 -5.70
CA VAL A 85 1.19 -20.46 -5.89
C VAL A 85 1.92 -21.10 -7.06
N ARG A 86 2.38 -20.25 -7.98
CA ARG A 86 3.20 -20.60 -9.14
C ARG A 86 4.54 -19.90 -9.08
N ASP A 87 5.50 -20.38 -9.84
CA ASP A 87 6.79 -19.71 -9.96
C ASP A 87 6.67 -18.34 -10.66
N GLU A 88 7.75 -17.58 -10.72
CA GLU A 88 7.81 -16.23 -11.32
C GLU A 88 7.32 -16.21 -12.77
N THR A 89 7.53 -17.29 -13.53
CA THR A 89 7.09 -17.42 -14.92
C THR A 89 5.60 -17.76 -15.05
N GLY A 90 4.97 -18.17 -13.94
CA GLY A 90 3.59 -18.65 -13.88
C GLY A 90 3.46 -20.16 -14.13
N ALA A 91 4.57 -20.91 -14.15
CA ALA A 91 4.53 -22.36 -14.29
C ALA A 91 4.17 -23.03 -12.94
N LYS A 92 3.48 -24.17 -13.04
CA LYS A 92 3.17 -24.99 -11.86
C LYS A 92 4.48 -25.53 -11.27
N MET A 93 4.66 -25.35 -9.96
CA MET A 93 5.81 -25.89 -9.24
C MET A 93 5.74 -27.41 -9.16
N SER A 94 6.85 -28.08 -9.46
CA SER A 94 6.98 -29.53 -9.30
C SER A 94 8.43 -29.92 -9.03
N LYS A 95 8.63 -31.00 -8.26
CA LYS A 95 9.97 -31.54 -7.96
C LYS A 95 10.71 -31.95 -9.24
N SER A 96 9.98 -32.45 -10.24
CA SER A 96 10.56 -32.87 -11.54
C SER A 96 11.09 -31.71 -12.38
N LYS A 97 10.57 -30.51 -12.20
CA LYS A 97 11.04 -29.28 -12.87
C LYS A 97 12.11 -28.53 -12.09
N GLY A 98 12.34 -28.88 -10.84
CA GLY A 98 13.30 -28.18 -9.98
C GLY A 98 12.94 -26.74 -9.63
N ASN A 99 11.66 -26.34 -9.81
CA ASN A 99 11.16 -25.01 -9.52
C ASN A 99 10.30 -24.92 -8.24
N VAL A 100 10.43 -25.91 -7.36
CA VAL A 100 9.76 -25.89 -6.05
C VAL A 100 10.54 -24.97 -5.14
N ILE A 101 9.83 -24.03 -4.54
CA ILE A 101 10.36 -23.14 -3.52
C ILE A 101 10.02 -23.75 -2.15
N ASP A 102 11.02 -23.97 -1.31
CA ASP A 102 10.80 -24.40 0.07
C ASP A 102 10.38 -23.18 0.90
N PRO A 103 9.22 -23.20 1.55
CA PRO A 103 8.80 -22.10 2.41
C PRO A 103 9.76 -21.81 3.58
N LEU A 104 10.47 -22.82 4.10
CA LEU A 104 11.42 -22.63 5.20
C LEU A 104 12.65 -21.85 4.73
N ASP A 105 13.20 -22.19 3.56
CA ASP A 105 14.31 -21.43 2.95
C ASP A 105 13.91 -19.96 2.73
N MET A 106 12.67 -19.74 2.27
CA MET A 106 12.15 -18.38 2.12
C MET A 106 12.02 -17.63 3.45
N VAL A 107 11.61 -18.31 4.52
CA VAL A 107 11.50 -17.70 5.86
C VAL A 107 12.89 -17.31 6.38
N GLU A 108 13.89 -18.13 6.17
CA GLU A 108 15.28 -17.83 6.56
C GLU A 108 15.83 -16.61 5.78
N GLU A 109 15.52 -16.51 4.48
CA GLU A 109 16.03 -15.41 3.64
C GLU A 109 15.26 -14.10 3.80
N HIS A 110 13.92 -14.17 3.98
CA HIS A 110 13.05 -13.00 3.89
C HIS A 110 12.25 -12.69 5.17
N SER A 111 12.14 -13.57 6.12
CA SER A 111 11.25 -13.59 7.27
C SER A 111 9.81 -14.06 6.98
N ALA A 112 9.18 -14.64 8.02
CA ALA A 112 7.80 -15.12 7.93
C ALA A 112 6.81 -13.99 7.65
N ASP A 113 6.99 -12.81 8.23
CA ASP A 113 6.09 -11.65 8.04
C ASP A 113 6.04 -11.19 6.59
N ILE A 114 7.20 -11.10 5.94
CA ILE A 114 7.28 -10.68 4.52
C ILE A 114 6.55 -11.66 3.63
N ILE A 115 6.74 -12.98 3.85
CA ILE A 115 6.09 -14.03 3.06
C ILE A 115 4.58 -14.00 3.27
N ARG A 116 4.13 -13.94 4.54
CA ARG A 116 2.71 -13.88 4.89
C ARG A 116 2.01 -12.69 4.24
N PHE A 117 2.60 -11.50 4.36
CA PHE A 117 2.05 -10.29 3.74
C PHE A 117 2.04 -10.36 2.22
N THR A 118 3.12 -10.89 1.62
CA THR A 118 3.22 -11.10 0.17
C THR A 118 2.10 -12.00 -0.33
N LEU A 119 1.91 -13.16 0.31
CA LEU A 119 0.87 -14.11 -0.06
C LEU A 119 -0.53 -13.50 0.10
N ALA A 120 -0.81 -12.84 1.23
CA ALA A 120 -2.08 -12.18 1.46
C ALA A 120 -2.37 -11.09 0.40
N TYR A 121 -1.39 -10.24 0.11
CA TYR A 121 -1.52 -9.14 -0.86
C TYR A 121 -1.77 -9.63 -2.29
N LEU A 122 -1.18 -10.77 -2.67
CA LEU A 122 -1.28 -11.37 -4.00
C LEU A 122 -2.46 -12.34 -4.14
N ALA A 123 -3.11 -12.75 -3.05
CA ALA A 123 -4.18 -13.74 -3.03
C ALA A 123 -5.51 -13.20 -3.59
N VAL A 124 -5.51 -12.78 -4.84
CA VAL A 124 -6.74 -12.37 -5.54
C VAL A 124 -7.57 -13.61 -5.85
N GLN A 125 -8.84 -13.61 -5.44
CA GLN A 125 -9.75 -14.73 -5.71
C GLN A 125 -9.84 -15.05 -7.20
N GLY A 126 -9.77 -16.34 -7.54
CA GLY A 126 -9.87 -16.83 -8.93
C GLY A 126 -8.62 -16.64 -9.78
N ARG A 127 -7.49 -16.22 -9.20
CA ARG A 127 -6.21 -16.06 -9.92
C ARG A 127 -5.08 -16.71 -9.16
N ASP A 128 -4.20 -17.41 -9.89
CA ASP A 128 -2.97 -17.97 -9.31
C ASP A 128 -1.98 -16.87 -8.93
N ILE A 129 -1.24 -17.11 -7.85
CA ILE A 129 -0.20 -16.20 -7.37
C ILE A 129 1.10 -16.51 -8.12
N LYS A 130 1.65 -15.52 -8.84
CA LYS A 130 3.02 -15.60 -9.36
C LYS A 130 3.96 -15.03 -8.30
N LEU A 131 4.73 -15.92 -7.68
CA LEU A 131 5.66 -15.54 -6.61
C LEU A 131 7.06 -15.36 -7.19
N GLY A 132 7.59 -14.14 -7.09
CA GLY A 132 8.93 -13.77 -7.56
C GLY A 132 9.65 -12.83 -6.59
N ALA A 133 10.97 -12.68 -6.77
CA ALA A 133 11.82 -11.88 -5.90
C ALA A 133 11.35 -10.43 -5.76
N LYS A 134 10.84 -9.81 -6.83
CA LYS A 134 10.32 -8.42 -6.79
C LYS A 134 9.19 -8.22 -5.80
N ASN A 135 8.30 -9.22 -5.65
CA ASN A 135 7.19 -9.14 -4.71
C ASN A 135 7.72 -9.12 -3.26
N LEU A 136 8.70 -9.98 -2.97
CA LEU A 136 9.32 -10.07 -1.65
C LEU A 136 10.09 -8.80 -1.29
N ASP A 137 10.83 -8.23 -2.23
CA ASP A 137 11.55 -6.97 -2.04
C ASP A 137 10.62 -5.79 -1.75
N GLN A 138 9.46 -5.73 -2.41
CA GLN A 138 8.45 -4.71 -2.13
C GLN A 138 8.02 -4.74 -0.65
N PHE A 139 7.75 -5.91 -0.11
CA PHE A 139 7.27 -6.03 1.26
C PHE A 139 8.39 -6.05 2.31
N ARG A 140 9.63 -6.37 1.91
CA ARG A 140 10.81 -6.04 2.72
C ARG A 140 10.92 -4.52 2.95
N ASN A 141 10.72 -3.73 1.89
CA ASN A 141 10.70 -2.26 1.99
C ASN A 141 9.54 -1.77 2.86
N PHE A 142 8.39 -2.43 2.81
CA PHE A 142 7.25 -2.11 3.70
C PHE A 142 7.59 -2.38 5.17
N THR A 143 8.21 -3.51 5.48
CA THR A 143 8.69 -3.84 6.82
C THR A 143 9.69 -2.79 7.33
N ASN A 144 10.64 -2.40 6.48
CA ASN A 144 11.59 -1.33 6.80
C ASN A 144 10.89 0.02 7.03
N LYS A 145 9.81 0.30 6.30
CA LYS A 145 9.02 1.53 6.46
C LYS A 145 8.36 1.57 7.84
N LEU A 146 7.73 0.46 8.28
CA LEU A 146 7.15 0.32 9.62
C LEU A 146 8.20 0.56 10.72
N TYR A 147 9.36 -0.08 10.59
CA TYR A 147 10.46 0.06 11.55
C TYR A 147 10.99 1.51 11.61
N ASN A 148 11.18 2.15 10.46
CA ASN A 148 11.67 3.53 10.38
C ASN A 148 10.63 4.53 10.93
N ALA A 149 9.33 4.30 10.70
CA ALA A 149 8.27 5.11 11.29
C ALA A 149 8.31 5.02 12.82
N THR A 150 8.43 3.82 13.36
CA THR A 150 8.59 3.60 14.82
C THR A 150 9.81 4.35 15.37
N ASN A 151 10.96 4.22 14.73
CA ASN A 151 12.18 4.91 15.16
C ASN A 151 12.01 6.44 15.12
N TYR A 152 11.40 6.98 14.07
CA TYR A 152 11.15 8.41 13.97
C TYR A 152 10.27 8.92 15.12
N LEU A 153 9.19 8.21 15.44
CA LEU A 153 8.32 8.55 16.55
C LEU A 153 9.10 8.56 17.87
N GLN A 154 9.89 7.52 18.14
CA GLN A 154 10.68 7.40 19.37
C GLN A 154 11.86 8.40 19.49
N LEU A 155 12.36 8.94 18.39
CA LEU A 155 13.33 10.05 18.45
C LEU A 155 12.75 11.32 19.07
N ASN A 156 11.44 11.44 19.16
CA ASN A 156 10.74 12.62 19.66
C ASN A 156 10.01 12.38 20.98
N VAL A 157 9.52 11.16 21.22
CA VAL A 157 8.78 10.76 22.43
C VAL A 157 9.21 9.35 22.81
N ASP A 158 9.61 9.13 24.05
CA ASP A 158 10.15 7.85 24.52
C ASP A 158 9.11 6.72 24.47
N THR A 159 7.90 6.99 24.94
CA THR A 159 6.80 6.01 25.01
C THR A 159 5.46 6.64 24.64
N PHE A 160 4.56 5.83 24.11
CA PHE A 160 3.25 6.27 23.63
C PHE A 160 2.13 5.54 24.36
N LYS A 161 1.12 6.31 24.76
CA LYS A 161 -0.14 5.78 25.30
C LYS A 161 -0.97 5.14 24.20
N ASP A 162 -1.96 4.35 24.58
CA ASP A 162 -2.97 3.88 23.64
C ASP A 162 -3.92 5.00 23.24
N LEU A 163 -4.50 4.90 22.04
CA LEU A 163 -5.37 5.94 21.48
C LEU A 163 -6.60 6.21 22.38
N GLY A 164 -7.10 5.19 23.07
CA GLY A 164 -8.21 5.32 24.02
C GLY A 164 -7.85 6.04 25.32
N GLU A 165 -6.57 6.29 25.59
CA GLU A 165 -6.07 6.94 26.82
C GLU A 165 -5.71 8.41 26.60
N ILE A 166 -5.79 8.89 25.37
CA ILE A 166 -5.46 10.28 25.02
C ILE A 166 -6.64 10.95 24.33
N GLU A 167 -6.68 12.27 24.41
CA GLU A 167 -7.56 13.11 23.61
C GLU A 167 -6.76 13.68 22.44
N VAL A 168 -7.19 13.36 21.22
CA VAL A 168 -6.57 13.87 19.98
C VAL A 168 -7.10 15.28 19.70
N LYS A 169 -6.21 16.29 19.71
CA LYS A 169 -6.57 17.71 19.65
C LYS A 169 -5.92 18.46 18.49
N THR A 170 -4.70 18.02 18.09
CA THR A 170 -3.99 18.73 17.04
C THR A 170 -4.70 18.55 15.69
N PRO A 171 -4.64 19.52 14.78
CA PRO A 171 -5.22 19.39 13.44
C PRO A 171 -4.72 18.15 12.71
N LEU A 172 -3.41 17.89 12.76
CA LEU A 172 -2.80 16.71 12.13
C LEU A 172 -3.23 15.41 12.81
N GLY A 173 -3.30 15.38 14.15
CA GLY A 173 -3.80 14.22 14.90
C GLY A 173 -5.25 13.88 14.52
N ARG A 174 -6.13 14.88 14.50
CA ARG A 174 -7.54 14.74 14.09
C ARG A 174 -7.67 14.20 12.66
N TYR A 175 -6.89 14.74 11.74
CA TYR A 175 -6.82 14.24 10.36
C TYR A 175 -6.38 12.78 10.29
N MET A 176 -5.25 12.45 10.90
CA MET A 176 -4.71 11.09 10.85
C MET A 176 -5.59 10.08 11.59
N GLN A 177 -6.24 10.48 12.68
CA GLN A 177 -7.24 9.65 13.37
C GLN A 177 -8.46 9.39 12.47
N SER A 178 -8.90 10.39 11.71
CA SER A 178 -9.99 10.23 10.75
C SER A 178 -9.62 9.29 9.60
N ARG A 179 -8.38 9.37 9.09
CA ARG A 179 -7.87 8.45 8.06
C ARG A 179 -7.73 7.02 8.60
N LEU A 180 -7.28 6.88 9.85
CA LEU A 180 -7.29 5.59 10.55
C LEU A 180 -8.70 5.01 10.64
N ALA A 181 -9.71 5.83 10.95
CA ALA A 181 -11.10 5.40 11.03
C ALA A 181 -11.57 4.75 9.73
N VAL A 182 -11.26 5.36 8.58
CA VAL A 182 -11.57 4.81 7.25
C VAL A 182 -10.87 3.46 7.06
N ALA A 183 -9.57 3.40 7.34
CA ALA A 183 -8.80 2.16 7.17
C ALA A 183 -9.31 1.02 8.07
N VAL A 184 -9.68 1.31 9.32
CA VAL A 184 -10.25 0.33 10.27
C VAL A 184 -11.56 -0.24 9.75
N GLU A 185 -12.46 0.61 9.26
CA GLU A 185 -13.76 0.20 8.74
C GLU A 185 -13.60 -0.67 7.49
N GLU A 186 -12.85 -0.21 6.49
CA GLU A 186 -12.63 -0.93 5.23
C GLU A 186 -11.88 -2.26 5.43
N ILE A 187 -10.87 -2.31 6.31
CA ILE A 187 -10.15 -3.56 6.61
C ILE A 187 -11.07 -4.55 7.32
N ARG A 188 -11.91 -4.09 8.26
CA ARG A 188 -12.86 -4.95 8.95
C ARG A 188 -13.86 -5.57 7.96
N GLU A 189 -14.47 -4.76 7.10
CA GLU A 189 -15.42 -5.24 6.08
C GLU A 189 -14.77 -6.26 5.13
N THR A 190 -13.55 -5.96 4.68
CA THR A 190 -12.84 -6.85 3.74
C THR A 190 -12.36 -8.13 4.42
N LEU A 191 -11.98 -8.12 5.71
CA LEU A 191 -11.66 -9.33 6.48
C LEU A 191 -12.90 -10.19 6.71
N GLU A 192 -14.05 -9.61 7.09
CA GLU A 192 -15.30 -10.32 7.31
C GLU A 192 -15.83 -10.99 6.03
N THR A 193 -15.50 -10.43 4.86
CA THR A 193 -15.85 -10.97 3.54
C THR A 193 -14.74 -11.79 2.90
N TYR A 194 -13.70 -12.15 3.65
CA TYR A 194 -12.55 -12.96 3.21
C TYR A 194 -11.75 -12.37 2.03
N LYS A 195 -11.78 -11.06 1.84
CA LYS A 195 -11.03 -10.35 0.80
C LYS A 195 -9.64 -9.94 1.29
N PHE A 196 -8.82 -10.90 1.67
CA PHE A 196 -7.53 -10.67 2.30
C PHE A 196 -6.58 -9.81 1.47
N ASN A 197 -6.62 -9.91 0.15
CA ASN A 197 -5.82 -9.08 -0.74
C ASN A 197 -6.24 -7.60 -0.70
N GLU A 198 -7.53 -7.33 -0.56
CA GLU A 198 -8.04 -5.96 -0.42
C GLU A 198 -7.65 -5.39 0.93
N SER A 199 -7.84 -6.15 2.02
CA SER A 199 -7.40 -5.75 3.37
C SER A 199 -5.90 -5.41 3.40
N ALA A 200 -5.05 -6.28 2.84
CA ALA A 200 -3.61 -6.04 2.77
C ALA A 200 -3.25 -4.80 1.93
N ARG A 201 -4.01 -4.52 0.86
CA ARG A 201 -3.80 -3.34 0.01
C ARG A 201 -4.21 -2.06 0.71
N ILE A 202 -5.35 -2.05 1.41
CA ILE A 202 -5.81 -0.90 2.21
C ILE A 202 -4.78 -0.59 3.29
N LEU A 203 -4.33 -1.63 4.01
CA LEU A 203 -3.31 -1.50 5.04
C LEU A 203 -1.99 -0.93 4.50
N TYR A 204 -1.50 -1.48 3.39
CA TYR A 204 -0.30 -0.98 2.73
C TYR A 204 -0.45 0.49 2.33
N ASN A 205 -1.57 0.86 1.73
CA ASN A 205 -1.83 2.24 1.30
C ASN A 205 -1.88 3.20 2.48
N PHE A 206 -2.63 2.87 3.53
CA PHE A 206 -2.72 3.69 4.72
C PHE A 206 -1.34 3.90 5.38
N VAL A 207 -0.58 2.81 5.61
CA VAL A 207 0.75 2.91 6.25
C VAL A 207 1.74 3.66 5.38
N TRP A 208 1.84 3.29 4.09
CA TRP A 208 2.88 3.84 3.23
C TRP A 208 2.56 5.25 2.77
N ASN A 209 1.41 5.42 2.10
CA ASN A 209 1.09 6.68 1.44
C ASN A 209 0.52 7.73 2.40
N GLU A 210 -0.38 7.33 3.31
CA GLU A 210 -1.04 8.30 4.18
C GLU A 210 -0.23 8.58 5.44
N PHE A 211 0.07 7.55 6.25
CA PHE A 211 0.76 7.76 7.51
C PHE A 211 2.23 8.17 7.34
N CYS A 212 3.00 7.43 6.52
CA CYS A 212 4.42 7.70 6.39
C CYS A 212 4.75 8.85 5.44
N ASP A 213 4.14 8.88 4.25
CA ASP A 213 4.52 9.87 3.23
C ASP A 213 3.91 11.25 3.50
N TRP A 214 2.76 11.29 4.19
CA TRP A 214 2.12 12.54 4.59
C TRP A 214 2.16 12.77 6.09
N GLY A 215 1.59 11.90 6.92
CA GLY A 215 1.48 12.10 8.37
C GLY A 215 2.81 12.39 9.05
N ILE A 216 3.83 11.56 8.81
CA ILE A 216 5.19 11.79 9.36
C ILE A 216 5.82 13.06 8.76
N GLU A 217 5.63 13.34 7.48
CA GLU A 217 6.19 14.56 6.89
C GLU A 217 5.53 15.82 7.44
N TYR A 218 4.20 15.81 7.64
CA TYR A 218 3.48 16.91 8.31
C TYR A 218 3.93 17.13 9.75
N SER A 219 4.20 16.07 10.50
CA SER A 219 4.64 16.21 11.90
C SER A 219 5.98 16.93 12.06
N LYS A 220 6.75 17.07 10.98
CA LYS A 220 7.96 17.91 10.98
C LYS A 220 7.64 19.41 11.04
N ALA A 221 6.43 19.82 10.68
CA ALA A 221 5.90 21.16 10.84
C ALA A 221 5.10 21.34 12.13
N ASP A 222 4.49 20.25 12.62
CA ASP A 222 3.69 20.21 13.84
C ASP A 222 4.19 19.10 14.78
N ARG A 223 5.16 19.44 15.66
CA ARG A 223 5.75 18.47 16.57
C ARG A 223 4.85 18.09 17.75
N GLU A 224 3.85 18.89 18.05
CA GLU A 224 2.90 18.61 19.12
C GLU A 224 2.03 17.40 18.79
N SER A 225 1.80 17.14 17.51
CA SER A 225 1.03 15.99 17.04
C SER A 225 1.74 14.62 17.20
N ILE A 226 3.05 14.59 17.47
CA ILE A 226 3.82 13.33 17.44
C ILE A 226 3.33 12.33 18.50
N ALA A 227 2.92 12.79 19.67
CA ALA A 227 2.35 11.90 20.69
C ALA A 227 1.04 11.25 20.24
N GLU A 228 0.19 12.02 19.56
CA GLU A 228 -1.07 11.54 18.97
C GLU A 228 -0.82 10.58 17.81
N LEU A 229 0.14 10.91 16.92
CA LEU A 229 0.54 10.02 15.83
C LEU A 229 1.10 8.68 16.32
N GLY A 230 1.84 8.68 17.42
CA GLY A 230 2.33 7.44 18.03
C GLY A 230 1.20 6.56 18.55
N ALA A 231 0.19 7.14 19.19
CA ALA A 231 -1.01 6.40 19.60
C ALA A 231 -1.81 5.86 18.41
N ILE A 232 -1.96 6.66 17.35
CA ILE A 232 -2.58 6.24 16.08
C ILE A 232 -1.79 5.09 15.44
N PHE A 233 -0.46 5.16 15.48
CA PHE A 233 0.39 4.12 14.91
C PHE A 233 0.34 2.81 15.71
N LYS A 234 0.16 2.86 17.02
CA LYS A 234 -0.11 1.66 17.83
C LYS A 234 -1.39 0.94 17.39
N GLU A 235 -2.48 1.68 17.13
CA GLU A 235 -3.71 1.09 16.56
C GLU A 235 -3.47 0.53 15.14
N THR A 236 -2.63 1.21 14.35
CA THR A 236 -2.23 0.71 13.04
C THR A 236 -1.51 -0.64 13.14
N LEU A 237 -0.61 -0.81 14.12
CA LEU A 237 0.10 -2.08 14.33
C LEU A 237 -0.84 -3.23 14.72
N LYS A 238 -1.96 -2.94 15.40
CA LYS A 238 -3.01 -3.96 15.64
C LYS A 238 -3.66 -4.43 14.33
N MET A 239 -3.82 -3.55 13.33
CA MET A 239 -4.30 -3.95 11.99
C MET A 239 -3.23 -4.70 11.20
N VAL A 240 -1.95 -4.42 11.41
CA VAL A 240 -0.83 -5.14 10.77
C VAL A 240 -0.70 -6.56 11.31
N SER A 241 -0.99 -6.78 12.59
CA SER A 241 -0.73 -8.03 13.31
C SER A 241 -1.32 -9.29 12.65
N PRO A 242 -2.54 -9.33 12.11
CA PRO A 242 -3.06 -10.52 11.43
C PRO A 242 -2.22 -10.97 10.24
N PHE A 243 -1.54 -10.04 9.58
CA PHE A 243 -0.70 -10.29 8.41
C PHE A 243 0.78 -10.50 8.77
N MET A 244 1.31 -9.65 9.63
CA MET A 244 2.74 -9.58 10.01
C MET A 244 2.88 -9.59 11.54
N PRO A 245 2.61 -10.73 12.20
CA PRO A 245 2.48 -10.80 13.66
C PRO A 245 3.77 -10.47 14.40
N PHE A 246 4.95 -10.86 13.87
CA PHE A 246 6.19 -10.72 14.62
C PHE A 246 6.68 -9.28 14.67
N ILE A 247 6.75 -8.62 13.52
CA ILE A 247 7.23 -7.22 13.47
C ILE A 247 6.24 -6.26 14.15
N SER A 248 4.93 -6.47 13.97
CA SER A 248 3.92 -5.60 14.57
C SER A 248 3.94 -5.67 16.09
N ASP A 249 4.03 -6.86 16.64
CA ASP A 249 4.11 -7.11 18.08
C ASP A 249 5.37 -6.48 18.68
N HIS A 250 6.53 -6.72 18.05
CA HIS A 250 7.79 -6.09 18.45
C HIS A 250 7.73 -4.56 18.45
N LEU A 251 7.19 -3.96 17.39
CA LEU A 251 7.11 -2.50 17.27
C LEU A 251 6.09 -1.88 18.23
N TYR A 252 4.99 -2.58 18.50
CA TYR A 252 3.98 -2.15 19.47
C TYR A 252 4.59 -2.07 20.87
N HIS A 253 5.27 -3.12 21.31
CA HIS A 253 5.94 -3.13 22.61
C HIS A 253 7.04 -2.08 22.69
N LYS A 254 7.80 -1.92 21.63
CA LYS A 254 8.81 -0.86 21.53
C LYS A 254 8.23 0.54 21.73
N LEU A 255 7.08 0.85 21.11
CA LEU A 255 6.38 2.13 21.29
C LEU A 255 5.75 2.27 22.69
N SER A 256 5.32 1.18 23.29
CA SER A 256 4.74 1.15 24.61
C SER A 256 5.78 1.26 25.73
N GLY A 257 7.07 1.06 25.42
CA GLY A 257 8.14 0.97 26.42
C GLY A 257 8.05 -0.29 27.28
N THR A 258 7.47 -1.36 26.74
CA THR A 258 7.34 -2.68 27.37
C THR A 258 8.10 -3.75 26.60
N THR A 259 8.29 -4.90 27.21
CA THR A 259 8.83 -6.10 26.55
C THR A 259 7.69 -7.09 26.25
N LEU A 260 7.97 -8.08 25.39
CA LEU A 260 7.03 -9.19 25.12
C LEU A 260 6.71 -10.05 26.36
N GLU A 261 7.55 -9.98 27.38
CA GLU A 261 7.36 -10.69 28.65
C GLU A 261 6.50 -9.91 29.64
N GLU A 262 6.43 -8.58 29.48
CA GLU A 262 5.76 -7.64 30.41
C GLU A 262 4.36 -7.22 29.96
N GLY A 263 4.04 -7.42 28.67
CA GLY A 263 2.77 -7.01 28.08
C GLY A 263 2.08 -8.11 27.29
N ASP A 264 0.79 -7.96 27.08
CA ASP A 264 0.02 -8.88 26.24
C ASP A 264 0.44 -8.75 24.76
N SER A 265 0.61 -9.90 24.08
CA SER A 265 0.84 -9.90 22.63
C SER A 265 -0.34 -9.30 21.86
N LEU A 266 -0.05 -8.64 20.75
CA LEU A 266 -1.08 -8.16 19.81
C LEU A 266 -2.02 -9.27 19.33
N MET A 267 -1.57 -10.53 19.35
CA MET A 267 -2.39 -11.68 18.93
C MET A 267 -3.61 -11.91 19.83
N VAL A 268 -3.57 -11.46 21.09
CA VAL A 268 -4.69 -11.58 22.04
C VAL A 268 -5.40 -10.27 22.30
N MET A 269 -4.91 -9.16 21.74
CA MET A 269 -5.54 -7.86 21.85
C MET A 269 -6.73 -7.74 20.88
N ASN A 270 -7.67 -6.85 21.24
CA ASN A 270 -8.79 -6.56 20.34
C ASN A 270 -8.33 -5.79 19.12
N PHE A 271 -8.93 -6.11 17.96
CA PHE A 271 -8.83 -5.30 16.75
C PHE A 271 -9.33 -3.87 17.05
N PRO A 272 -8.78 -2.82 16.38
CA PRO A 272 -9.20 -1.44 16.64
C PRO A 272 -10.72 -1.26 16.60
N LYS A 273 -11.24 -0.54 17.58
CA LYS A 273 -12.67 -0.22 17.64
C LYS A 273 -13.04 0.79 16.56
N GLU A 274 -14.33 0.94 16.33
CA GLU A 274 -14.85 2.00 15.49
C GLU A 274 -14.41 3.37 16.00
N ILE A 275 -13.91 4.20 15.09
CA ILE A 275 -13.42 5.55 15.33
C ILE A 275 -14.29 6.51 14.53
N LYS A 276 -14.70 7.62 15.12
CA LYS A 276 -15.49 8.64 14.42
C LYS A 276 -14.61 9.42 13.45
N ARG A 277 -15.08 9.57 12.20
CA ARG A 277 -14.43 10.40 11.19
C ARG A 277 -14.59 11.90 11.49
N ASP A 278 -13.57 12.64 11.08
CA ASP A 278 -13.54 14.11 11.12
C ASP A 278 -13.41 14.65 9.69
N LEU A 279 -14.55 14.83 9.03
CA LEU A 279 -14.60 15.28 7.63
C LEU A 279 -14.07 16.70 7.44
N GLU A 280 -14.14 17.54 8.47
CA GLU A 280 -13.58 18.90 8.41
C GLU A 280 -12.05 18.83 8.32
N ALA A 281 -11.42 18.03 9.16
CA ALA A 281 -9.98 17.79 9.12
C ALA A 281 -9.56 17.13 7.79
N GLU A 282 -10.31 16.14 7.30
CA GLU A 282 -10.02 15.51 6.00
C GLU A 282 -10.06 16.52 4.85
N ASN A 283 -11.11 17.36 4.76
CA ASN A 283 -11.24 18.35 3.71
C ASN A 283 -10.12 19.40 3.76
N MET A 284 -9.74 19.82 4.96
CA MET A 284 -8.66 20.78 5.15
C MET A 284 -7.32 20.20 4.68
N PHE A 285 -6.96 19.00 5.09
CA PHE A 285 -5.70 18.39 4.68
C PHE A 285 -5.70 18.01 3.19
N ALA A 286 -6.84 17.70 2.58
CA ALA A 286 -6.95 17.50 1.13
C ALA A 286 -6.54 18.77 0.36
N LEU A 287 -7.00 19.95 0.80
CA LEU A 287 -6.59 21.23 0.20
C LEU A 287 -5.11 21.56 0.46
N ILE A 288 -4.57 21.21 1.64
CA ILE A 288 -3.14 21.37 1.94
C ILE A 288 -2.29 20.48 1.00
N GLU A 289 -2.69 19.22 0.79
CA GLU A 289 -2.02 18.30 -0.13
C GLU A 289 -2.08 18.78 -1.57
N GLU A 290 -3.23 19.29 -1.99
CA GLU A 290 -3.44 19.85 -3.32
C GLU A 290 -2.53 21.07 -3.54
N ALA A 291 -2.45 22.00 -2.57
CA ALA A 291 -1.58 23.16 -2.62
C ALA A 291 -0.09 22.79 -2.69
N ILE A 292 0.35 21.83 -1.85
CA ILE A 292 1.72 21.33 -1.87
C ILE A 292 2.05 20.71 -3.23
N THR A 293 1.13 19.92 -3.78
CA THR A 293 1.32 19.24 -5.06
C THR A 293 1.36 20.24 -6.22
N ALA A 294 0.45 21.22 -6.25
CA ALA A 294 0.44 22.29 -7.23
C ALA A 294 1.73 23.13 -7.19
N LEU A 295 2.18 23.52 -5.99
CA LEU A 295 3.46 24.24 -5.83
C LEU A 295 4.66 23.41 -6.29
N ARG A 296 4.68 22.11 -6.02
CA ARG A 296 5.72 21.22 -6.52
C ARG A 296 5.71 21.12 -8.05
N ARG A 297 4.53 21.03 -8.68
CA ARG A 297 4.40 21.03 -10.14
C ARG A 297 4.86 22.36 -10.74
N ALA A 298 4.42 23.48 -10.18
CA ALA A 298 4.88 24.81 -10.62
C ALA A 298 6.41 24.97 -10.54
N LYS A 299 7.03 24.44 -9.47
CA LYS A 299 8.50 24.42 -9.31
C LYS A 299 9.21 23.55 -10.35
N VAL A 300 8.59 22.45 -10.79
CA VAL A 300 9.16 21.60 -11.85
C VAL A 300 9.17 22.34 -13.19
N ILE A 301 8.14 23.15 -13.49
CA ILE A 301 8.07 23.96 -14.72
C ILE A 301 9.33 24.85 -14.84
N ILE A 302 9.79 25.42 -13.72
CA ILE A 302 10.98 26.30 -13.67
C ILE A 302 12.27 25.59 -13.28
N ASP A 303 12.32 24.26 -13.37
CA ASP A 303 13.47 23.41 -13.01
C ASP A 303 14.04 23.63 -11.58
N MET A 304 13.23 24.19 -10.70
CA MET A 304 13.61 24.41 -9.29
C MET A 304 13.25 23.25 -8.37
N GLY A 305 12.55 22.23 -8.85
CA GLY A 305 12.19 20.97 -8.20
C GLY A 305 12.23 20.97 -6.67
N ASN A 306 13.34 20.55 -6.12
CA ASN A 306 13.54 20.44 -4.68
C ASN A 306 14.15 21.67 -3.98
N SER A 307 14.40 22.77 -4.73
CA SER A 307 14.95 24.03 -4.19
C SER A 307 13.94 24.77 -3.32
N LYS A 308 14.41 25.65 -2.45
CA LYS A 308 13.55 26.58 -1.72
C LYS A 308 13.15 27.75 -2.62
N ILE A 309 11.94 28.27 -2.43
CA ILE A 309 11.41 29.49 -3.05
C ILE A 309 11.10 30.48 -1.95
N ASP A 310 11.39 31.75 -2.18
CA ASP A 310 11.19 32.79 -1.16
C ASP A 310 9.70 33.07 -0.95
N LYS A 311 8.92 33.20 -2.02
CA LYS A 311 7.51 33.55 -1.92
C LYS A 311 6.64 32.78 -2.92
N ALA A 312 5.42 32.43 -2.48
CA ALA A 312 4.35 31.90 -3.32
C ALA A 312 2.99 32.49 -2.92
N TYR A 313 2.10 32.56 -3.87
CA TYR A 313 0.71 32.95 -3.62
C TYR A 313 -0.20 31.78 -3.90
N ILE A 314 -1.27 31.69 -3.10
CA ILE A 314 -2.30 30.65 -3.25
C ILE A 314 -3.66 31.33 -3.27
N LYS A 315 -4.42 31.08 -4.33
CA LYS A 315 -5.83 31.46 -4.42
C LYS A 315 -6.68 30.21 -4.20
N LEU A 316 -7.57 30.26 -3.22
CA LEU A 316 -8.47 29.16 -2.87
C LEU A 316 -9.87 29.46 -3.38
N ASP A 317 -10.56 28.41 -3.84
CA ASP A 317 -11.99 28.50 -4.21
C ASP A 317 -12.92 28.31 -3.01
N SER A 318 -12.37 27.91 -1.86
CA SER A 318 -13.09 27.70 -0.60
C SER A 318 -12.37 28.32 0.59
N GLN A 319 -13.11 28.63 1.65
CA GLN A 319 -12.52 29.15 2.88
C GLN A 319 -11.96 28.01 3.74
N ILE A 320 -10.72 28.19 4.20
CA ILE A 320 -10.06 27.31 5.18
C ILE A 320 -9.37 28.16 6.25
N ASP A 321 -8.95 27.52 7.33
CA ASP A 321 -8.02 28.14 8.29
C ASP A 321 -6.61 28.24 7.67
N THR A 322 -6.37 29.39 7.03
CA THR A 322 -5.10 29.64 6.31
C THR A 322 -3.91 29.71 7.25
N GLU A 323 -4.07 30.17 8.50
CA GLU A 323 -2.99 30.26 9.47
C GLU A 323 -2.54 28.87 9.92
N MET A 324 -3.50 27.95 10.07
CA MET A 324 -3.18 26.55 10.36
C MET A 324 -2.53 25.85 9.17
N ALA A 325 -2.98 26.12 7.95
CA ALA A 325 -2.47 25.47 6.73
C ALA A 325 -1.04 25.89 6.35
N LYS A 326 -0.67 27.17 6.56
CA LYS A 326 0.62 27.75 6.16
C LYS A 326 1.84 26.91 6.57
N PRO A 327 2.03 26.52 7.83
CA PRO A 327 3.23 25.80 8.25
C PRO A 327 3.46 24.49 7.51
N PHE A 328 2.38 23.74 7.23
CA PHE A 328 2.45 22.50 6.49
C PHE A 328 2.86 22.72 5.04
N ILE A 329 2.20 23.68 4.36
CA ILE A 329 2.49 23.99 2.97
C ILE A 329 3.91 24.53 2.82
N GLN A 330 4.33 25.49 3.66
CA GLN A 330 5.67 26.05 3.67
C GLN A 330 6.74 24.96 3.81
N LYS A 331 6.56 24.07 4.79
CA LYS A 331 7.52 23.01 5.08
C LYS A 331 7.66 22.02 3.94
N LEU A 332 6.54 21.52 3.42
CA LEU A 332 6.53 20.42 2.46
C LEU A 332 6.70 20.88 1.02
N ALA A 333 6.22 22.07 0.66
CA ALA A 333 6.50 22.67 -0.64
C ALA A 333 7.85 23.40 -0.69
N LYS A 334 8.55 23.57 0.47
CA LYS A 334 9.80 24.34 0.60
C LYS A 334 9.63 25.77 0.08
N VAL A 335 8.63 26.47 0.57
CA VAL A 335 8.36 27.88 0.32
C VAL A 335 8.54 28.63 1.64
N ILE A 336 9.27 29.76 1.63
CA ILE A 336 9.55 30.52 2.86
C ILE A 336 8.32 31.32 3.28
N GLU A 337 7.71 32.04 2.36
CA GLU A 337 6.53 32.86 2.61
C GLU A 337 5.35 32.43 1.70
N ILE A 338 4.20 32.23 2.30
CA ILE A 338 2.95 31.94 1.58
C ILE A 338 1.94 33.03 1.90
N GLU A 339 1.37 33.62 0.86
CA GLU A 339 0.28 34.60 0.95
C GLU A 339 -0.96 34.06 0.23
N PHE A 340 -2.10 34.07 0.93
CA PHE A 340 -3.37 33.75 0.31
C PHE A 340 -3.98 34.98 -0.33
N VAL A 341 -4.47 34.85 -1.55
CA VAL A 341 -4.97 35.95 -2.37
C VAL A 341 -6.32 35.63 -2.97
N ASP A 342 -7.13 36.67 -3.24
CA ASP A 342 -8.45 36.53 -3.86
C ASP A 342 -8.44 36.68 -5.38
N ALA A 343 -7.33 37.20 -5.95
CA ALA A 343 -7.20 37.47 -7.36
C ALA A 343 -5.93 36.88 -7.96
N LYS A 344 -5.93 36.69 -9.27
CA LYS A 344 -4.78 36.26 -10.03
C LYS A 344 -3.57 37.19 -9.82
N VAL A 345 -2.38 36.60 -9.64
CA VAL A 345 -1.13 37.35 -9.54
C VAL A 345 -0.47 37.43 -10.91
N GLU A 346 -0.28 38.65 -11.42
CA GLU A 346 0.38 38.88 -12.69
C GLU A 346 1.90 38.61 -12.60
N ASN A 347 2.56 38.33 -13.73
CA ASN A 347 3.98 38.02 -13.84
C ASN A 347 4.40 36.86 -12.91
N SER A 348 3.62 35.80 -12.91
CA SER A 348 3.85 34.59 -12.13
C SER A 348 3.71 33.33 -12.97
N ILE A 349 4.42 32.29 -12.57
CA ILE A 349 4.18 30.95 -13.06
C ILE A 349 2.98 30.39 -12.31
N THR A 350 1.99 29.93 -13.06
CA THR A 350 0.71 29.49 -12.54
C THR A 350 0.57 27.98 -12.70
N ASP A 351 0.12 27.30 -11.67
CA ASP A 351 -0.42 25.93 -11.75
C ASP A 351 -1.84 25.96 -11.19
N VAL A 352 -2.77 25.35 -11.92
CA VAL A 352 -4.20 25.31 -11.59
C VAL A 352 -4.56 23.89 -11.21
N SER A 353 -5.23 23.73 -10.10
CA SER A 353 -5.80 22.49 -9.58
C SER A 353 -7.33 22.62 -9.48
N ASP A 354 -7.98 21.57 -8.97
CA ASP A 354 -9.46 21.53 -8.93
C ASP A 354 -10.06 22.58 -8.00
N ASN A 355 -9.40 22.89 -6.86
CA ASN A 355 -9.94 23.77 -5.82
C ASN A 355 -9.04 24.97 -5.52
N LEU A 356 -7.93 25.15 -6.26
CA LEU A 356 -6.99 26.25 -6.01
C LEU A 356 -6.09 26.55 -7.20
N GLU A 357 -5.55 27.76 -7.17
CA GLU A 357 -4.51 28.20 -8.09
C GLU A 357 -3.27 28.62 -7.28
N VAL A 358 -2.08 28.25 -7.74
CA VAL A 358 -0.82 28.69 -7.13
C VAL A 358 -0.03 29.56 -8.09
N TYR A 359 0.67 30.56 -7.53
CA TYR A 359 1.44 31.53 -8.32
C TYR A 359 2.83 31.67 -7.71
N LEU A 360 3.86 31.51 -8.56
CA LEU A 360 5.27 31.74 -8.23
C LEU A 360 5.72 33.00 -8.97
N PRO A 361 6.00 34.12 -8.24
CA PRO A 361 6.40 35.38 -8.89
C PRO A 361 7.72 35.21 -9.62
N THR A 362 7.77 35.61 -10.90
CA THR A 362 8.97 35.49 -11.74
C THR A 362 10.06 36.51 -11.38
N ALA A 363 9.68 37.64 -10.78
CA ALA A 363 10.60 38.71 -10.40
C ALA A 363 11.66 38.31 -9.35
N GLU A 364 11.36 37.30 -8.56
CA GLU A 364 12.23 36.80 -7.47
C GLU A 364 13.00 35.53 -7.86
N ILE A 365 12.82 35.05 -9.10
CA ILE A 365 13.45 33.82 -9.59
C ILE A 365 14.54 34.19 -10.59
N ASP A 366 15.78 33.76 -10.35
CA ASP A 366 16.84 33.85 -11.37
C ASP A 366 16.49 32.90 -12.54
N MET A 367 15.92 33.49 -13.60
CA MET A 367 15.51 32.75 -14.79
C MET A 367 16.66 32.38 -15.72
N GLN A 368 17.86 32.94 -15.53
CA GLN A 368 19.03 32.71 -16.41
C GLN A 368 19.46 31.23 -16.49
N PRO A 369 19.54 30.49 -15.39
CA PRO A 369 19.84 29.06 -15.45
C PRO A 369 18.81 28.26 -16.26
N ILE A 370 17.53 28.63 -16.11
CA ILE A 370 16.40 27.95 -16.78
C ILE A 370 16.45 28.25 -18.28
N ILE A 371 16.57 29.52 -18.65
CA ILE A 371 16.72 29.96 -20.05
C ILE A 371 17.92 29.27 -20.68
N THR A 372 19.06 29.22 -19.98
CA THR A 372 20.28 28.55 -20.47
C THR A 372 20.06 27.06 -20.71
N LYS A 373 19.35 26.38 -19.79
CA LYS A 373 19.04 24.95 -19.91
C LYS A 373 18.09 24.67 -21.07
N LEU A 374 16.98 25.43 -21.15
CA LEU A 374 16.01 25.29 -22.23
C LEU A 374 16.64 25.60 -23.60
N THR A 375 17.50 26.60 -23.68
CA THR A 375 18.27 26.91 -24.91
C THR A 375 19.15 25.73 -25.32
N ARG A 376 19.89 25.15 -24.38
CA ARG A 376 20.70 23.95 -24.66
C ARG A 376 19.83 22.74 -25.04
N GLN A 377 18.67 22.59 -24.45
CA GLN A 377 17.73 21.53 -24.80
C GLN A 377 17.17 21.73 -26.20
N LYS A 378 16.82 22.95 -26.55
CA LYS A 378 16.40 23.33 -27.90
C LYS A 378 17.48 23.01 -28.93
N GLU A 379 18.73 23.42 -28.69
CA GLU A 379 19.85 23.14 -29.57
C GLU A 379 20.10 21.61 -29.77
N LYS A 380 19.92 20.82 -28.71
CA LYS A 380 20.03 19.35 -28.83
C LYS A 380 18.92 18.76 -29.68
N LEU A 381 17.67 19.21 -29.49
CA LEU A 381 16.52 18.76 -30.29
C LEU A 381 16.67 19.20 -31.74
N GLU A 382 17.16 20.40 -32.02
CA GLU A 382 17.44 20.87 -33.38
C GLU A 382 18.46 19.96 -34.08
N LYS A 383 19.53 19.57 -33.40
CA LYS A 383 20.55 18.65 -33.93
C LYS A 383 19.96 17.24 -34.16
N GLU A 384 19.11 16.77 -33.26
CA GLU A 384 18.42 15.49 -33.39
C GLU A 384 17.48 15.46 -34.59
N ILE A 385 16.64 16.49 -34.72
CA ILE A 385 15.75 16.69 -35.87
C ILE A 385 16.55 16.75 -37.19
N GLN A 386 17.65 17.52 -37.21
CA GLN A 386 18.52 17.60 -38.39
C GLN A 386 19.11 16.26 -38.75
N LYS A 387 19.57 15.46 -37.78
CA LYS A 387 20.08 14.10 -37.99
C LYS A 387 19.00 13.15 -38.51
N LEU A 388 17.83 13.14 -37.90
CA LEU A 388 16.73 12.26 -38.29
C LEU A 388 16.21 12.60 -39.71
N ASN A 389 16.06 13.90 -39.99
CA ASN A 389 15.72 14.38 -41.33
C ASN A 389 16.78 13.98 -42.38
N GLY A 390 18.08 14.13 -42.02
CA GLY A 390 19.18 13.69 -42.89
C GLY A 390 19.15 12.17 -43.18
N MET A 391 18.80 11.35 -42.21
CA MET A 391 18.65 9.90 -42.38
C MET A 391 17.42 9.55 -43.23
N LEU A 392 16.26 10.16 -42.95
CA LEU A 392 15.02 9.90 -43.69
C LEU A 392 15.02 10.43 -45.12
N ASN A 393 15.80 11.48 -45.41
CA ASN A 393 15.99 12.02 -46.77
C ASN A 393 17.10 11.32 -47.56
N ASN A 394 17.85 10.40 -46.94
CA ASN A 394 18.88 9.64 -47.65
C ASN A 394 18.25 8.43 -48.38
N GLU A 395 18.14 8.53 -49.72
CA GLU A 395 17.57 7.49 -50.55
C GLU A 395 18.20 6.09 -50.37
N ARG A 396 19.51 6.02 -50.12
CA ARG A 396 20.23 4.77 -49.88
C ARG A 396 19.87 4.16 -48.52
N PHE A 397 19.65 5.00 -47.52
CA PHE A 397 19.21 4.54 -46.18
C PHE A 397 17.78 4.00 -46.27
N VAL A 398 16.86 4.76 -46.87
CA VAL A 398 15.42 4.40 -46.96
C VAL A 398 15.22 3.14 -47.82
N ALA A 399 16.07 2.93 -48.84
CA ALA A 399 15.99 1.75 -49.75
C ALA A 399 16.51 0.46 -49.08
N ASN A 400 17.41 0.55 -48.08
CA ASN A 400 18.09 -0.61 -47.51
C ASN A 400 17.75 -0.90 -46.06
N ALA A 401 17.14 0.05 -45.32
CA ALA A 401 16.78 -0.13 -43.92
C ALA A 401 15.48 -0.93 -43.79
N PRO A 402 15.33 -1.76 -42.75
CA PRO A 402 14.07 -2.44 -42.44
C PRO A 402 12.93 -1.43 -42.20
N GLU A 403 11.71 -1.77 -42.64
CA GLU A 403 10.54 -0.90 -42.47
C GLU A 403 10.31 -0.47 -41.02
N ALA A 404 10.57 -1.36 -40.02
CA ALA A 404 10.47 -1.06 -38.61
C ALA A 404 11.43 0.07 -38.19
N VAL A 405 12.66 0.10 -38.71
CA VAL A 405 13.65 1.16 -38.37
C VAL A 405 13.25 2.49 -39.00
N ILE A 406 12.66 2.47 -40.20
CA ILE A 406 12.15 3.69 -40.87
C ILE A 406 10.96 4.26 -40.07
N ALA A 407 10.04 3.39 -39.63
CA ALA A 407 8.89 3.79 -38.79
C ALA A 407 9.34 4.36 -37.43
N GLU A 408 10.32 3.74 -36.79
CA GLU A 408 10.89 4.21 -35.54
C GLU A 408 11.55 5.60 -35.68
N ASN A 409 12.31 5.82 -36.74
CA ASN A 409 12.92 7.12 -37.01
C ASN A 409 11.89 8.22 -37.34
N LYS A 410 10.79 7.88 -38.01
CA LYS A 410 9.69 8.82 -38.28
C LYS A 410 9.00 9.20 -36.97
N GLN A 411 8.71 8.24 -36.10
CA GLN A 411 8.10 8.51 -34.81
C GLN A 411 9.03 9.35 -33.93
N ALA A 412 10.33 9.05 -33.90
CA ALA A 412 11.31 9.82 -33.16
C ALA A 412 11.41 11.29 -33.68
N LEU A 413 11.27 11.50 -34.99
CA LEU A 413 11.25 12.83 -35.59
C LEU A 413 10.01 13.60 -35.12
N GLU A 414 8.83 13.02 -35.19
CA GLU A 414 7.57 13.63 -34.73
C GLU A 414 7.64 13.98 -33.24
N ASP A 415 8.17 13.07 -32.42
CA ASP A 415 8.36 13.30 -30.98
C ASP A 415 9.32 14.44 -30.71
N ALA A 416 10.42 14.55 -31.45
CA ALA A 416 11.40 15.62 -31.32
C ALA A 416 10.82 16.98 -31.78
N GLU A 417 10.05 17.00 -32.86
CA GLU A 417 9.35 18.20 -33.35
C GLU A 417 8.29 18.69 -32.33
N ASN A 418 7.53 17.78 -31.73
CA ASN A 418 6.58 18.11 -30.67
C ASN A 418 7.27 18.66 -29.42
N LYS A 419 8.42 18.09 -29.04
CA LYS A 419 9.23 18.55 -27.89
C LYS A 419 9.82 19.93 -28.16
N ILE A 420 10.38 20.19 -29.34
CA ILE A 420 10.98 21.49 -29.65
C ILE A 420 9.93 22.61 -29.72
N ALA A 421 8.73 22.32 -30.20
CA ALA A 421 7.62 23.26 -30.17
C ALA A 421 7.27 23.69 -28.74
N LYS A 422 7.17 22.73 -27.81
CA LYS A 422 6.92 22.99 -26.39
C LYS A 422 8.04 23.82 -25.76
N VAL A 423 9.31 23.43 -25.94
CA VAL A 423 10.48 24.15 -25.41
C VAL A 423 10.57 25.56 -25.97
N SER A 424 10.24 25.75 -27.25
CA SER A 424 10.27 27.09 -27.88
C SER A 424 9.16 28.00 -27.39
N ALA A 425 7.93 27.45 -27.15
CA ALA A 425 6.83 28.20 -26.55
C ALA A 425 7.18 28.65 -25.12
N GLU A 426 7.79 27.76 -24.35
CA GLU A 426 8.23 28.05 -22.97
C GLU A 426 9.34 29.13 -22.95
N LEU A 427 10.37 29.03 -23.81
CA LEU A 427 11.38 30.07 -23.95
C LEU A 427 10.77 31.45 -24.35
N SER A 428 9.76 31.45 -25.19
CA SER A 428 9.08 32.67 -25.60
C SER A 428 8.31 33.33 -24.45
N SER A 429 7.72 32.54 -23.56
CA SER A 429 7.01 33.06 -22.37
C SER A 429 7.92 33.71 -21.33
N PHE A 430 9.21 33.38 -21.32
CA PHE A 430 10.20 33.96 -20.41
C PHE A 430 10.90 35.21 -21.01
N ASN A 431 10.77 35.47 -22.30
CA ASN A 431 11.35 36.61 -22.97
C ASN A 431 10.31 37.75 -23.25
N ALA A 432 9.07 37.51 -22.92
CA ALA A 432 7.98 38.48 -23.00
C ALA A 432 7.79 39.19 -21.66
#